data_2af24c0ccd43751752c57ec1df3c6c78
#
_entry.id   2af24c0ccd43751752c57ec1df3c6c78
#
_cell.length_a   1.000
_cell.length_b   1.000
_cell.length_c   1.000
_cell.angle_alpha   90.00
_cell.angle_beta   90.00
_cell.angle_gamma   90.00
#
_symmetry.space_group_name_H-M   'P 1'
#
loop_
_entity.id
_entity.type
_entity.pdbx_description
1 polymer ?
#
loop_
_entity_poly.entity_id
_entity_poly.type
_entity_poly.pdbx_seq_one_letter_code
_entity_poly.pdbx_strand_id
1 'polypeptide(L)'
;MIRALVATTPSGQKGDLVHVLAHGEEAVTSAREYLPAQVQIHAYGFGDIWLRDTGPIFAKRDGKAVALRFGFNGWGGKYDLPFDDNVGDKVAAAAATPMQRAEFVLEGGAVDHDGEGTILTTRQCLLNPNRNEGWTEAVAEAHLQAALGAEKVLWLGDGLANDHTDGHVDNIARFIGPGRVMCMAPYGADDPNYEVLNQIASDLASMTDASGRALEVVQIPSPGLVEDEDGETIPASHMNFIIGNASVVMPHYGTASADAALRGLAAAFPHHRIVGIQSTAILTGGGSFHCITQQEPA
;
A
#
# COMPACT_ATOMS: atom_id res chain seq x y z
N MET A 1 -5.58 14.48 -0.55
CA MET A 1 -4.96 13.52 0.36
C MET A 1 -4.26 14.21 1.54
N ILE A 2 -3.14 14.90 1.40
CA ILE A 2 -2.30 15.47 2.48
C ILE A 2 -3.11 16.33 3.47
N ARG A 3 -3.98 17.24 2.98
CA ARG A 3 -4.85 18.06 3.86
C ARG A 3 -5.78 17.20 4.74
N ALA A 4 -6.19 16.02 4.28
CA ALA A 4 -7.01 15.10 5.06
C ALA A 4 -6.19 14.40 6.14
N LEU A 5 -4.96 14.00 5.84
CA LEU A 5 -4.07 13.32 6.78
C LEU A 5 -3.62 14.22 7.93
N VAL A 6 -3.22 15.46 7.64
CA VAL A 6 -2.73 16.40 8.70
C VAL A 6 -3.85 16.99 9.56
N ALA A 7 -5.11 16.83 9.18
CA ALA A 7 -6.21 17.48 9.86
C ALA A 7 -6.59 16.78 11.17
N THR A 8 -6.76 17.57 12.23
CA THR A 8 -7.35 17.11 13.48
C THR A 8 -8.86 16.88 13.32
N THR A 9 -9.38 15.81 13.91
CA THR A 9 -10.84 15.58 13.91
C THR A 9 -11.57 16.57 14.80
N PRO A 10 -12.89 16.76 14.61
CA PRO A 10 -13.71 17.55 15.55
C PRO A 10 -13.68 17.02 16.99
N SER A 11 -13.41 15.73 17.20
CA SER A 11 -13.24 15.10 18.52
C SER A 11 -11.86 15.36 19.15
N GLY A 12 -10.95 16.04 18.44
CA GLY A 12 -9.62 16.39 18.93
C GLY A 12 -8.52 15.35 18.63
N GLN A 13 -8.81 14.28 17.89
CA GLN A 13 -7.79 13.33 17.45
C GLN A 13 -6.87 14.01 16.43
N LYS A 14 -5.57 14.03 16.72
CA LYS A 14 -4.56 14.68 15.86
C LYS A 14 -4.35 13.89 14.58
N GLY A 15 -4.18 14.61 13.48
CA GLY A 15 -3.72 14.03 12.22
C GLY A 15 -2.24 13.64 12.24
N ASP A 16 -1.79 13.18 11.10
CA ASP A 16 -0.41 12.72 10.90
C ASP A 16 0.57 13.88 10.78
N LEU A 17 1.82 13.62 11.15
CA LEU A 17 2.96 14.40 10.69
C LEU A 17 3.28 13.95 9.27
N VAL A 18 3.19 14.85 8.32
CA VAL A 18 3.39 14.50 6.90
C VAL A 18 4.68 15.13 6.39
N HIS A 19 5.51 14.28 5.81
CA HIS A 19 6.72 14.63 5.09
C HIS A 19 6.47 14.41 3.60
N VAL A 20 6.88 15.35 2.76
CA VAL A 20 6.72 15.28 1.31
C VAL A 20 8.08 15.32 0.64
N LEU A 21 8.34 14.38 -0.25
CA LEU A 21 9.49 14.45 -1.14
C LEU A 21 9.13 15.29 -2.37
N ALA A 22 10.01 16.19 -2.76
CA ALA A 22 9.85 17.02 -3.95
C ALA A 22 11.14 17.00 -4.76
N HIS A 23 11.05 16.65 -6.05
CA HIS A 23 12.19 16.58 -6.95
C HIS A 23 12.31 17.87 -7.78
N GLY A 24 13.38 18.61 -7.55
CA GLY A 24 13.65 19.86 -8.25
C GLY A 24 13.03 21.10 -7.61
N GLU A 25 13.52 22.26 -7.98
CA GLU A 25 13.13 23.56 -7.39
C GLU A 25 11.66 23.92 -7.67
N GLU A 26 11.16 23.59 -8.85
CA GLU A 26 9.76 23.84 -9.22
C GLU A 26 8.79 23.05 -8.35
N ALA A 27 9.03 21.74 -8.16
CA ALA A 27 8.22 20.90 -7.30
C ALA A 27 8.27 21.35 -5.82
N VAL A 28 9.43 21.75 -5.33
CA VAL A 28 9.59 22.31 -3.97
C VAL A 28 8.80 23.60 -3.81
N THR A 29 8.84 24.48 -4.81
CA THR A 29 8.11 25.76 -4.81
C THR A 29 6.60 25.51 -4.83
N SER A 30 6.14 24.66 -5.72
CA SER A 30 4.73 24.24 -5.80
C SER A 30 4.25 23.62 -4.50
N ALA A 31 5.05 22.71 -3.91
CA ALA A 31 4.70 22.09 -2.64
C ALA A 31 4.54 23.13 -1.52
N ARG A 32 5.42 24.13 -1.44
CA ARG A 32 5.33 25.21 -0.45
C ARG A 32 4.09 26.10 -0.64
N GLU A 33 3.68 26.30 -1.88
CA GLU A 33 2.51 27.12 -2.22
C GLU A 33 1.19 26.41 -1.85
N TYR A 34 1.09 25.11 -2.19
CA TYR A 34 -0.19 24.41 -2.11
C TYR A 34 -0.40 23.54 -0.86
N LEU A 35 0.67 23.21 -0.13
CA LEU A 35 0.55 22.35 1.04
C LEU A 35 0.38 23.15 2.34
N PRO A 36 -0.28 22.56 3.37
CA PRO A 36 -0.37 23.17 4.70
C PRO A 36 1.02 23.44 5.30
N ALA A 37 1.16 24.55 6.02
CA ALA A 37 2.45 25.01 6.55
C ALA A 37 3.14 24.03 7.52
N GLN A 38 2.39 23.12 8.15
CA GLN A 38 2.94 22.08 9.04
C GLN A 38 3.58 20.89 8.29
N VAL A 39 3.38 20.79 6.98
CA VAL A 39 3.99 19.74 6.16
C VAL A 39 5.48 20.01 5.97
N GLN A 40 6.30 19.01 6.23
CA GLN A 40 7.73 19.10 5.98
C GLN A 40 8.04 18.71 4.53
N ILE A 41 8.86 19.51 3.85
CA ILE A 41 9.22 19.29 2.44
C ILE A 41 10.70 18.98 2.36
N HIS A 42 11.03 17.85 1.74
CA HIS A 42 12.38 17.38 1.50
C HIS A 42 12.70 17.42 0.01
N ALA A 43 13.74 18.16 -0.36
CA ALA A 43 14.21 18.27 -1.73
C ALA A 43 15.10 17.08 -2.09
N TYR A 44 14.51 15.93 -2.43
CA TYR A 44 15.21 14.70 -2.81
C TYR A 44 14.86 14.30 -4.25
N GLY A 45 15.87 13.77 -4.97
CA GLY A 45 15.66 13.13 -6.25
C GLY A 45 15.02 11.75 -6.05
N PHE A 46 14.05 11.43 -6.86
CA PHE A 46 13.41 10.13 -7.05
C PHE A 46 13.04 9.98 -8.52
N GLY A 47 12.94 8.75 -8.99
CA GLY A 47 12.60 8.48 -10.40
C GLY A 47 11.11 8.57 -10.63
N ASP A 48 10.32 7.96 -9.76
CA ASP A 48 8.86 8.03 -9.79
C ASP A 48 8.28 8.16 -8.37
N ILE A 49 6.98 8.41 -8.27
CA ILE A 49 6.30 8.81 -7.03
C ILE A 49 6.01 7.64 -6.06
N TRP A 50 6.34 6.41 -6.43
CA TRP A 50 5.91 5.17 -5.75
C TRP A 50 6.76 4.88 -4.50
N LEU A 51 6.67 5.77 -3.51
CA LEU A 51 7.48 5.69 -2.28
C LEU A 51 7.16 4.45 -1.43
N ARG A 52 6.00 3.84 -1.59
CA ARG A 52 5.66 2.57 -0.95
C ARG A 52 6.68 1.50 -1.26
N ASP A 53 7.15 1.47 -2.50
CA ASP A 53 8.00 0.41 -3.05
C ASP A 53 9.48 0.78 -3.03
N THR A 54 9.79 2.04 -3.32
CA THR A 54 11.18 2.55 -3.31
C THR A 54 11.66 2.98 -1.93
N GLY A 55 10.74 3.23 -0.98
CA GLY A 55 11.04 3.63 0.38
C GLY A 55 11.40 2.45 1.31
N PRO A 56 11.89 2.74 2.53
CA PRO A 56 12.09 1.70 3.53
C PRO A 56 10.77 1.29 4.17
N ILE A 57 10.63 0.04 4.57
CA ILE A 57 9.56 -0.37 5.47
C ILE A 57 10.00 -0.04 6.89
N PHE A 58 9.21 0.78 7.59
CA PHE A 58 9.48 1.08 8.99
C PHE A 58 8.84 0.03 9.91
N ALA A 59 9.62 -0.44 10.87
CA ALA A 59 9.18 -1.40 11.88
C ALA A 59 9.61 -0.96 13.28
N LYS A 60 9.09 -1.61 14.30
CA LYS A 60 9.58 -1.48 15.68
C LYS A 60 10.30 -2.75 16.09
N ARG A 61 11.53 -2.60 16.61
CA ARG A 61 12.33 -3.67 17.19
C ARG A 61 12.75 -3.25 18.59
N ASP A 62 12.38 -4.03 19.60
CA ASP A 62 12.63 -3.70 21.01
C ASP A 62 12.13 -2.30 21.41
N GLY A 63 10.96 -1.92 20.89
CA GLY A 63 10.32 -0.62 21.14
C GLY A 63 10.96 0.57 20.41
N LYS A 64 11.96 0.35 19.54
CA LYS A 64 12.63 1.39 18.76
C LYS A 64 12.30 1.25 17.28
N ALA A 65 12.11 2.37 16.61
CA ALA A 65 11.92 2.39 15.16
C ALA A 65 13.19 1.91 14.43
N VAL A 66 13.02 1.16 13.37
CA VAL A 66 14.05 0.73 12.43
C VAL A 66 13.53 0.87 11.01
N ALA A 67 14.34 1.41 10.11
CA ALA A 67 14.05 1.49 8.68
C ALA A 67 14.64 0.25 7.99
N LEU A 68 13.80 -0.60 7.44
CA LEU A 68 14.19 -1.82 6.74
C LEU A 68 14.28 -1.52 5.26
N ARG A 69 15.49 -1.56 4.70
CA ARG A 69 15.75 -1.29 3.28
C ARG A 69 15.95 -2.60 2.54
N PHE A 70 15.12 -2.82 1.57
CA PHE A 70 15.16 -3.98 0.66
C PHE A 70 15.76 -3.58 -0.69
N GLY A 71 16.14 -4.56 -1.50
CA GLY A 71 16.44 -4.34 -2.89
C GLY A 71 15.20 -3.87 -3.65
N PHE A 72 15.39 -2.96 -4.59
CA PHE A 72 14.37 -2.53 -5.53
C PHE A 72 14.94 -2.68 -6.94
N ASN A 73 14.20 -3.31 -7.84
CA ASN A 73 14.67 -3.60 -9.20
C ASN A 73 13.68 -3.15 -10.29
N GLY A 74 12.90 -2.12 -10.01
CA GLY A 74 11.95 -1.57 -10.97
C GLY A 74 10.79 -2.52 -11.30
N TRP A 75 10.20 -3.14 -10.28
CA TRP A 75 9.08 -4.09 -10.38
C TRP A 75 9.40 -5.28 -11.31
N GLY A 76 10.57 -5.88 -11.09
CA GLY A 76 11.02 -7.01 -11.90
C GLY A 76 11.72 -6.62 -13.21
N GLY A 77 12.42 -5.49 -13.21
CA GLY A 77 13.16 -4.99 -14.36
C GLY A 77 12.31 -4.32 -15.44
N LYS A 78 11.07 -3.97 -15.14
CA LYS A 78 10.18 -3.28 -16.10
C LYS A 78 10.52 -1.80 -16.26
N TYR A 79 11.06 -1.18 -15.21
CA TYR A 79 11.42 0.24 -15.17
C TYR A 79 12.81 0.41 -14.56
N ASP A 80 13.64 1.22 -15.19
CA ASP A 80 14.95 1.64 -14.69
C ASP A 80 14.98 3.16 -14.61
N LEU A 81 14.69 3.69 -13.43
CA LEU A 81 14.53 5.12 -13.20
C LEU A 81 15.62 5.65 -12.27
N PRO A 82 16.17 6.84 -12.55
CA PRO A 82 17.24 7.40 -11.74
C PRO A 82 16.76 7.69 -10.32
N PHE A 83 17.63 7.42 -9.32
CA PHE A 83 17.46 7.68 -7.89
C PHE A 83 16.58 6.68 -7.11
N ASP A 84 15.78 5.82 -7.75
CA ASP A 84 14.88 4.90 -7.05
C ASP A 84 15.64 3.85 -6.22
N ASP A 85 16.87 3.53 -6.61
CA ASP A 85 17.79 2.67 -5.87
C ASP A 85 18.29 3.26 -4.55
N ASN A 86 18.17 4.58 -4.33
CA ASN A 86 18.73 5.26 -3.16
C ASN A 86 17.76 6.20 -2.42
N VAL A 87 16.56 6.45 -2.93
CA VAL A 87 15.59 7.34 -2.25
C VAL A 87 15.22 6.83 -0.87
N GLY A 88 15.13 5.52 -0.68
CA GLY A 88 14.83 4.91 0.62
C GLY A 88 15.88 5.23 1.69
N ASP A 89 17.16 5.35 1.31
CA ASP A 89 18.25 5.74 2.23
C ASP A 89 18.08 7.18 2.70
N LYS A 90 17.69 8.08 1.79
CA LYS A 90 17.43 9.48 2.11
C LYS A 90 16.22 9.63 3.02
N VAL A 91 15.19 8.82 2.81
CA VAL A 91 14.00 8.79 3.67
C VAL A 91 14.35 8.33 5.09
N ALA A 92 15.09 7.22 5.25
CA ALA A 92 15.54 6.75 6.55
C ALA A 92 16.41 7.79 7.27
N ALA A 93 17.30 8.47 6.54
CA ALA A 93 18.13 9.55 7.08
C ALA A 93 17.29 10.77 7.50
N ALA A 94 16.29 11.16 6.73
CA ALA A 94 15.37 12.26 7.06
C ALA A 94 14.53 11.95 8.32
N ALA A 95 14.12 10.70 8.48
CA ALA A 95 13.43 10.20 9.66
C ALA A 95 14.36 10.08 10.89
N ALA A 96 15.68 10.22 10.71
CA ALA A 96 16.70 9.95 11.74
C ALA A 96 16.58 8.54 12.35
N THR A 97 16.07 7.58 11.58
CA THR A 97 15.79 6.21 12.02
C THR A 97 16.93 5.30 11.59
N PRO A 98 17.50 4.47 12.50
CA PRO A 98 18.52 3.50 12.16
C PRO A 98 18.07 2.57 11.04
N MET A 99 18.94 2.36 10.06
CA MET A 99 18.62 1.56 8.88
C MET A 99 19.28 0.18 8.95
N GLN A 100 18.53 -0.84 8.53
CA GLN A 100 19.02 -2.19 8.27
C GLN A 100 18.71 -2.57 6.82
N ARG A 101 19.67 -3.24 6.15
CA ARG A 101 19.51 -3.70 4.79
C ARG A 101 19.24 -5.21 4.74
N ALA A 102 18.35 -5.61 3.88
CA ALA A 102 18.12 -7.00 3.49
C ALA A 102 18.59 -7.21 2.04
N GLU A 103 19.20 -8.36 1.78
CA GLU A 103 19.85 -8.65 0.51
C GLU A 103 18.90 -9.32 -0.52
N PHE A 104 17.62 -8.97 -0.49
CA PHE A 104 16.62 -9.47 -1.43
C PHE A 104 15.67 -8.34 -1.88
N VAL A 105 15.03 -8.56 -3.01
CA VAL A 105 14.06 -7.60 -3.58
C VAL A 105 12.71 -7.75 -2.86
N LEU A 106 12.20 -6.64 -2.35
CA LEU A 106 10.86 -6.56 -1.77
C LEU A 106 10.32 -5.14 -1.90
N GLU A 107 9.18 -5.01 -2.52
CA GLU A 107 8.39 -3.78 -2.55
C GLU A 107 7.44 -3.73 -1.35
N GLY A 108 7.27 -2.56 -0.76
CA GLY A 108 6.37 -2.40 0.40
C GLY A 108 4.89 -2.66 0.07
N GLY A 109 4.47 -2.47 -1.20
CA GLY A 109 3.13 -2.81 -1.67
C GLY A 109 2.87 -4.31 -1.85
N ALA A 110 3.95 -5.11 -1.95
CA ALA A 110 3.85 -6.56 -2.07
C ALA A 110 3.46 -7.26 -0.75
N VAL A 111 3.53 -6.57 0.38
CA VAL A 111 3.22 -7.12 1.72
C VAL A 111 2.28 -6.19 2.48
N ASP A 112 1.35 -6.78 3.23
CA ASP A 112 0.56 -6.08 4.24
C ASP A 112 0.61 -6.86 5.55
N HIS A 113 0.37 -6.23 6.70
CA HIS A 113 0.54 -6.86 8.01
C HIS A 113 -0.51 -6.43 9.02
N ASP A 114 -0.82 -7.30 9.98
CA ASP A 114 -1.77 -7.03 11.06
C ASP A 114 -1.15 -6.37 12.31
N GLY A 115 0.18 -6.25 12.35
CA GLY A 115 0.94 -5.76 13.51
C GLY A 115 1.14 -6.81 14.62
N GLU A 116 0.61 -8.03 14.47
CA GLU A 116 0.70 -9.13 15.45
C GLU A 116 1.34 -10.41 14.85
N GLY A 117 2.24 -10.23 13.88
CA GLY A 117 3.05 -11.31 13.31
C GLY A 117 2.47 -11.96 12.05
N THR A 118 1.29 -11.54 11.57
CA THR A 118 0.72 -12.02 10.32
C THR A 118 1.11 -11.11 9.16
N ILE A 119 1.63 -11.70 8.08
CA ILE A 119 1.88 -11.01 6.80
C ILE A 119 0.97 -11.61 5.73
N LEU A 120 0.39 -10.75 4.89
CA LEU A 120 -0.39 -11.11 3.71
C LEU A 120 0.41 -10.71 2.45
N THR A 121 0.44 -11.59 1.46
CA THR A 121 1.13 -11.37 0.18
C THR A 121 0.49 -12.18 -0.94
N THR A 122 1.00 -12.02 -2.17
CA THR A 122 0.58 -12.80 -3.34
C THR A 122 1.70 -13.70 -3.88
N ARG A 123 1.32 -14.85 -4.41
CA ARG A 123 2.25 -15.75 -5.12
C ARG A 123 2.71 -15.13 -6.44
N GLN A 124 1.79 -14.47 -7.15
CA GLN A 124 2.07 -13.84 -8.42
C GLN A 124 3.23 -12.83 -8.33
N CYS A 125 3.31 -12.05 -7.24
CA CYS A 125 4.39 -11.09 -7.04
C CYS A 125 5.62 -11.74 -6.41
N LEU A 126 5.47 -12.28 -5.19
CA LEU A 126 6.61 -12.60 -4.35
C LEU A 126 7.40 -13.85 -4.83
N LEU A 127 6.71 -14.77 -5.50
CA LEU A 127 7.35 -15.96 -6.11
C LEU A 127 7.69 -15.76 -7.60
N ASN A 128 7.48 -14.58 -8.14
CA ASN A 128 7.87 -14.26 -9.50
C ASN A 128 9.40 -14.27 -9.61
N PRO A 129 10.00 -15.04 -10.54
CA PRO A 129 11.45 -15.09 -10.69
C PRO A 129 12.09 -13.75 -11.07
N ASN A 130 11.29 -12.79 -11.55
CA ASN A 130 11.75 -11.43 -11.83
C ASN A 130 12.04 -10.59 -10.57
N ARG A 131 11.71 -11.08 -9.37
CA ARG A 131 12.09 -10.48 -8.08
C ARG A 131 13.28 -11.22 -7.49
N ASN A 132 13.07 -12.47 -7.09
CA ASN A 132 14.07 -13.30 -6.42
C ASN A 132 14.07 -14.69 -7.07
N GLU A 133 15.06 -14.98 -7.89
CA GLU A 133 15.13 -16.22 -8.63
C GLU A 133 15.16 -17.45 -7.69
N GLY A 134 14.36 -18.45 -8.01
CA GLY A 134 14.31 -19.72 -7.27
C GLY A 134 13.57 -19.66 -5.93
N TRP A 135 12.87 -18.59 -5.60
CA TRP A 135 12.07 -18.53 -4.39
C TRP A 135 10.89 -19.50 -4.42
N THR A 136 10.70 -20.17 -3.29
CA THR A 136 9.50 -20.93 -2.93
C THR A 136 8.81 -20.25 -1.75
N GLU A 137 7.59 -20.63 -1.42
CA GLU A 137 6.90 -20.11 -0.23
C GLU A 137 7.79 -20.25 1.01
N ALA A 138 8.36 -21.42 1.26
CA ALA A 138 9.21 -21.67 2.43
C ALA A 138 10.45 -20.77 2.48
N VAL A 139 11.07 -20.47 1.33
CA VAL A 139 12.20 -19.54 1.26
C VAL A 139 11.77 -18.12 1.52
N ALA A 140 10.65 -17.68 0.92
CA ALA A 140 10.10 -16.37 1.13
C ALA A 140 9.69 -16.15 2.61
N GLU A 141 9.00 -17.13 3.22
CA GLU A 141 8.61 -17.10 4.63
C GLU A 141 9.82 -16.94 5.55
N ALA A 142 10.90 -17.68 5.31
CA ALA A 142 12.11 -17.56 6.10
C ALA A 142 12.74 -16.15 6.01
N HIS A 143 12.74 -15.56 4.81
CA HIS A 143 13.24 -14.20 4.60
C HIS A 143 12.33 -13.14 5.26
N LEU A 144 11.01 -13.27 5.14
CA LEU A 144 10.05 -12.36 5.78
C LEU A 144 10.10 -12.48 7.32
N GLN A 145 10.26 -13.69 7.85
CA GLN A 145 10.47 -13.92 9.28
C GLN A 145 11.73 -13.20 9.78
N ALA A 146 12.84 -13.38 9.09
CA ALA A 146 14.11 -12.79 9.50
C ALA A 146 14.12 -11.26 9.41
N ALA A 147 13.52 -10.69 8.37
CA ALA A 147 13.54 -9.26 8.11
C ALA A 147 12.41 -8.49 8.82
N LEU A 148 11.17 -8.98 8.72
CA LEU A 148 9.97 -8.30 9.20
C LEU A 148 9.40 -8.87 10.50
N GLY A 149 9.92 -10.01 10.97
CA GLY A 149 9.39 -10.67 12.16
C GLY A 149 8.07 -11.41 11.92
N ALA A 150 7.82 -11.85 10.69
CA ALA A 150 6.63 -12.64 10.36
C ALA A 150 6.61 -13.95 11.15
N GLU A 151 5.52 -14.23 11.84
CA GLU A 151 5.25 -15.53 12.46
C GLU A 151 4.43 -16.42 11.53
N LYS A 152 3.63 -15.81 10.66
CA LYS A 152 2.81 -16.49 9.67
C LYS A 152 2.68 -15.64 8.41
N VAL A 153 2.79 -16.26 7.25
CA VAL A 153 2.52 -15.66 5.95
C VAL A 153 1.25 -16.25 5.36
N LEU A 154 0.35 -15.39 4.94
CA LEU A 154 -0.88 -15.73 4.23
C LEU A 154 -0.69 -15.47 2.75
N TRP A 155 -0.93 -16.48 1.94
CA TRP A 155 -0.67 -16.47 0.51
C TRP A 155 -1.96 -16.38 -0.29
N LEU A 156 -2.16 -15.26 -0.99
CA LEU A 156 -3.15 -15.15 -2.06
C LEU A 156 -2.52 -15.62 -3.39
N GLY A 157 -3.37 -15.84 -4.38
CA GLY A 157 -2.95 -16.20 -5.74
C GLY A 157 -2.52 -15.00 -6.57
N ASP A 158 -3.38 -14.64 -7.51
CA ASP A 158 -3.18 -13.54 -8.47
C ASP A 158 -3.77 -12.22 -7.95
N GLY A 159 -3.24 -11.10 -8.47
CA GLY A 159 -3.75 -9.75 -8.27
C GLY A 159 -4.72 -9.29 -9.35
N LEU A 160 -4.86 -7.97 -9.50
CA LEU A 160 -5.75 -7.38 -10.51
C LEU A 160 -5.21 -7.57 -11.92
N ALA A 161 -6.12 -7.64 -12.87
CA ALA A 161 -5.78 -7.63 -14.30
C ALA A 161 -4.96 -6.38 -14.65
N ASN A 162 -3.94 -6.56 -15.48
CA ASN A 162 -3.02 -5.51 -15.96
C ASN A 162 -2.26 -4.75 -14.83
N ASP A 163 -2.14 -5.36 -13.66
CA ASP A 163 -1.33 -4.77 -12.58
C ASP A 163 0.17 -4.89 -12.92
N HIS A 164 0.82 -3.74 -13.14
CA HIS A 164 2.24 -3.66 -13.50
C HIS A 164 3.18 -4.15 -12.40
N THR A 165 2.68 -4.26 -11.16
CA THR A 165 3.46 -4.73 -10.01
C THR A 165 3.50 -6.25 -9.91
N ASP A 166 2.88 -6.99 -10.83
CA ASP A 166 2.66 -8.44 -10.77
C ASP A 166 1.76 -8.83 -9.57
N GLY A 167 0.73 -8.02 -9.28
CA GLY A 167 -0.29 -8.35 -8.29
C GLY A 167 0.12 -8.01 -6.86
N HIS A 168 0.48 -6.77 -6.60
CA HIS A 168 0.68 -6.28 -5.22
C HIS A 168 -0.57 -6.50 -4.35
N VAL A 169 -0.35 -6.97 -3.12
CA VAL A 169 -1.44 -7.27 -2.19
C VAL A 169 -2.19 -6.01 -1.75
N ASP A 170 -1.54 -4.85 -1.72
CA ASP A 170 -2.14 -3.58 -1.33
C ASP A 170 -3.22 -3.08 -2.30
N ASN A 171 -3.29 -3.67 -3.50
CA ASN A 171 -4.35 -3.43 -4.47
C ASN A 171 -5.55 -4.37 -4.32
N ILE A 172 -5.46 -5.45 -3.55
CA ILE A 172 -6.50 -6.48 -3.49
C ILE A 172 -7.05 -6.75 -2.08
N ALA A 173 -6.19 -6.67 -1.04
CA ALA A 173 -6.60 -6.93 0.33
C ALA A 173 -5.70 -6.19 1.33
N ARG A 174 -6.28 -5.68 2.42
CA ARG A 174 -5.57 -4.93 3.44
C ARG A 174 -6.05 -5.31 4.84
N PHE A 175 -5.14 -5.45 5.79
CA PHE A 175 -5.52 -5.53 7.19
C PHE A 175 -6.11 -4.20 7.67
N ILE A 176 -7.24 -4.29 8.39
CA ILE A 176 -7.93 -3.15 9.02
C ILE A 176 -7.90 -3.25 10.54
N GLY A 177 -7.13 -4.19 11.04
CA GLY A 177 -6.88 -4.50 12.45
C GLY A 177 -6.50 -5.96 12.63
N PRO A 178 -6.02 -6.35 13.82
CA PRO A 178 -5.65 -7.74 14.10
C PRO A 178 -6.82 -8.72 13.86
N GLY A 179 -6.57 -9.75 13.04
CA GLY A 179 -7.58 -10.74 12.66
C GLY A 179 -8.71 -10.22 11.75
N ARG A 180 -8.61 -8.98 11.25
CA ARG A 180 -9.60 -8.37 10.37
C ARG A 180 -8.97 -7.91 9.08
N VAL A 181 -9.48 -8.39 7.95
CA VAL A 181 -8.98 -8.08 6.62
C VAL A 181 -10.10 -7.52 5.74
N MET A 182 -9.80 -6.51 4.95
CA MET A 182 -10.71 -5.96 3.96
C MET A 182 -10.24 -6.37 2.57
N CYS A 183 -11.18 -6.73 1.69
CA CYS A 183 -10.93 -6.98 0.27
C CYS A 183 -12.08 -6.41 -0.57
N MET A 184 -11.95 -6.47 -1.89
CA MET A 184 -13.01 -6.04 -2.78
C MET A 184 -13.98 -7.19 -3.11
N ALA A 185 -15.26 -6.85 -3.26
CA ALA A 185 -16.24 -7.67 -3.96
C ALA A 185 -16.41 -7.15 -5.40
N PRO A 186 -16.56 -7.99 -6.41
CA PRO A 186 -16.75 -7.52 -7.78
C PRO A 186 -18.00 -6.63 -7.91
N TYR A 187 -17.91 -5.58 -8.72
CA TYR A 187 -18.99 -4.65 -8.97
C TYR A 187 -19.55 -4.80 -10.39
N GLY A 188 -20.61 -5.56 -10.50
CA GLY A 188 -21.20 -5.89 -11.78
C GLY A 188 -20.68 -7.20 -12.38
N ALA A 189 -21.38 -7.71 -13.39
CA ALA A 189 -21.00 -8.95 -14.06
C ALA A 189 -19.88 -8.75 -15.10
N ASP A 190 -19.63 -7.51 -15.44
CA ASP A 190 -18.61 -7.04 -16.39
C ASP A 190 -17.33 -6.54 -15.69
N ASP A 191 -17.24 -6.72 -14.38
CA ASP A 191 -16.00 -6.42 -13.64
C ASP A 191 -14.86 -7.31 -14.17
N PRO A 192 -13.78 -6.72 -14.71
CA PRO A 192 -12.67 -7.48 -15.30
C PRO A 192 -11.95 -8.38 -14.27
N ASN A 193 -12.14 -8.09 -12.99
CA ASN A 193 -11.55 -8.82 -11.88
C ASN A 193 -12.54 -9.75 -11.16
N TYR A 194 -13.71 -10.03 -11.76
CA TYR A 194 -14.81 -10.78 -11.11
C TYR A 194 -14.34 -12.08 -10.47
N GLU A 195 -13.64 -12.93 -11.21
CA GLU A 195 -13.22 -14.24 -10.73
C GLU A 195 -12.12 -14.13 -9.64
N VAL A 196 -11.11 -13.29 -9.87
CA VAL A 196 -10.01 -13.15 -8.93
C VAL A 196 -10.47 -12.55 -7.60
N LEU A 197 -11.37 -11.57 -7.59
CA LEU A 197 -11.90 -10.98 -6.37
C LEU A 197 -12.74 -11.97 -5.54
N ASN A 198 -13.54 -12.79 -6.20
CA ASN A 198 -14.26 -13.88 -5.52
C ASN A 198 -13.32 -14.92 -4.94
N GLN A 199 -12.25 -15.30 -5.66
CA GLN A 199 -11.25 -16.23 -5.17
C GLN A 199 -10.53 -15.66 -3.94
N ILE A 200 -10.09 -14.40 -3.98
CA ILE A 200 -9.45 -13.71 -2.84
C ILE A 200 -10.34 -13.75 -1.60
N ALA A 201 -11.61 -13.40 -1.73
CA ALA A 201 -12.55 -13.42 -0.60
C ALA A 201 -12.73 -14.83 -0.02
N SER A 202 -12.80 -15.84 -0.88
CA SER A 202 -12.90 -17.26 -0.48
C SER A 202 -11.64 -17.73 0.24
N ASP A 203 -10.46 -17.39 -0.29
CA ASP A 203 -9.18 -17.75 0.31
C ASP A 203 -9.04 -17.13 1.70
N LEU A 204 -9.26 -15.81 1.82
CA LEU A 204 -9.19 -15.10 3.10
C LEU A 204 -10.16 -15.67 4.14
N ALA A 205 -11.37 -16.04 3.75
CA ALA A 205 -12.37 -16.63 4.65
C ALA A 205 -11.96 -18.01 5.20
N SER A 206 -11.02 -18.68 4.54
CA SER A 206 -10.47 -19.97 4.99
C SER A 206 -9.24 -19.86 5.87
N MET A 207 -8.65 -18.65 5.98
CA MET A 207 -7.38 -18.42 6.65
C MET A 207 -7.53 -18.09 8.13
N THR A 208 -6.44 -18.30 8.86
CA THR A 208 -6.28 -17.86 10.25
C THR A 208 -5.02 -17.01 10.37
N ASP A 209 -5.01 -16.05 11.28
CA ASP A 209 -3.82 -15.23 11.59
C ASP A 209 -2.74 -16.04 12.36
N ALA A 210 -1.64 -15.36 12.73
CA ALA A 210 -0.55 -15.96 13.50
C ALA A 210 -0.99 -16.46 14.89
N SER A 211 -2.02 -15.85 15.49
CA SER A 211 -2.60 -16.28 16.76
C SER A 211 -3.59 -17.44 16.62
N GLY A 212 -3.87 -17.92 15.41
CA GLY A 212 -4.85 -18.96 15.11
C GLY A 212 -6.31 -18.48 15.07
N ARG A 213 -6.58 -17.16 15.09
CA ARG A 213 -7.93 -16.59 14.92
C ARG A 213 -8.34 -16.70 13.46
N ALA A 214 -9.56 -17.14 13.17
CA ALA A 214 -10.14 -17.05 11.84
C ALA A 214 -10.25 -15.57 11.45
N LEU A 215 -9.93 -15.24 10.18
CA LEU A 215 -10.03 -13.88 9.70
C LEU A 215 -11.49 -13.43 9.58
N GLU A 216 -11.80 -12.24 10.10
CA GLU A 216 -13.01 -11.51 9.77
C GLU A 216 -12.80 -10.81 8.44
N VAL A 217 -13.47 -11.29 7.38
CA VAL A 217 -13.36 -10.71 6.04
C VAL A 217 -14.44 -9.67 5.82
N VAL A 218 -14.03 -8.43 5.60
CA VAL A 218 -14.92 -7.31 5.28
C VAL A 218 -14.81 -6.99 3.80
N GLN A 219 -15.92 -7.01 3.08
CA GLN A 219 -15.91 -6.70 1.65
C GLN A 219 -16.46 -5.31 1.37
N ILE A 220 -15.81 -4.59 0.47
CA ILE A 220 -16.32 -3.36 -0.15
C ILE A 220 -16.37 -3.55 -1.67
N PRO A 221 -17.28 -2.90 -2.41
CA PRO A 221 -17.34 -3.07 -3.84
C PRO A 221 -16.05 -2.57 -4.52
N SER A 222 -15.64 -3.25 -5.59
CA SER A 222 -14.58 -2.79 -6.49
C SER A 222 -15.01 -1.54 -7.27
N PRO A 223 -14.07 -0.84 -7.93
CA PRO A 223 -14.43 0.19 -8.90
C PRO A 223 -15.24 -0.33 -10.09
N GLY A 224 -15.18 -1.64 -10.38
CA GLY A 224 -15.64 -2.23 -11.64
C GLY A 224 -14.67 -1.93 -12.78
N LEU A 225 -15.16 -1.94 -14.02
CA LEU A 225 -14.36 -1.60 -15.18
C LEU A 225 -13.96 -0.12 -15.16
N VAL A 226 -12.65 0.11 -15.19
CA VAL A 226 -12.05 1.45 -15.39
C VAL A 226 -11.05 1.33 -16.53
N GLU A 227 -11.18 2.20 -17.51
CA GLU A 227 -10.35 2.23 -18.72
C GLU A 227 -9.55 3.52 -18.77
N ASP A 228 -8.41 3.47 -19.44
CA ASP A 228 -7.62 4.67 -19.81
C ASP A 228 -8.18 5.33 -21.08
N GLU A 229 -7.46 6.33 -21.60
CA GLU A 229 -7.84 7.09 -22.81
C GLU A 229 -7.80 6.24 -24.09
N ASP A 230 -7.06 5.13 -24.08
CA ASP A 230 -6.93 4.20 -25.20
C ASP A 230 -7.93 3.03 -25.11
N GLY A 231 -8.74 2.98 -24.04
CA GLY A 231 -9.72 1.93 -23.78
C GLY A 231 -9.14 0.65 -23.19
N GLU A 232 -7.92 0.71 -22.66
CA GLU A 232 -7.30 -0.41 -21.97
C GLU A 232 -7.72 -0.43 -20.49
N THR A 233 -8.03 -1.63 -19.97
CA THR A 233 -8.39 -1.80 -18.56
C THR A 233 -7.18 -1.50 -17.67
N ILE A 234 -7.36 -0.61 -16.70
CA ILE A 234 -6.34 -0.25 -15.71
C ILE A 234 -6.70 -0.79 -14.31
N PRO A 235 -5.70 -1.12 -13.46
CA PRO A 235 -5.90 -1.82 -12.18
C PRO A 235 -6.43 -0.89 -11.08
N ALA A 236 -7.63 -0.37 -11.25
CA ALA A 236 -8.28 0.51 -10.29
C ALA A 236 -8.67 -0.25 -9.01
N SER A 237 -8.32 0.30 -7.85
CA SER A 237 -8.59 -0.34 -6.58
C SER A 237 -9.02 0.63 -5.48
N HIS A 238 -10.13 0.34 -4.83
CA HIS A 238 -10.51 1.01 -3.58
C HIS A 238 -9.66 0.57 -2.38
N MET A 239 -8.87 -0.53 -2.51
CA MET A 239 -8.00 -1.03 -1.42
C MET A 239 -6.72 -0.20 -1.26
N ASN A 240 -6.36 0.60 -2.25
CA ASN A 240 -5.17 1.45 -2.18
C ASN A 240 -5.39 2.71 -1.30
N PHE A 241 -6.14 2.55 -0.20
CA PHE A 241 -6.41 3.60 0.80
C PHE A 241 -5.27 3.76 1.80
N ILE A 242 -5.18 4.93 2.42
CA ILE A 242 -4.25 5.21 3.51
C ILE A 242 -5.02 5.23 4.83
N ILE A 243 -4.50 4.54 5.83
CA ILE A 243 -4.93 4.62 7.21
C ILE A 243 -3.99 5.58 7.93
N GLY A 244 -4.48 6.77 8.24
CA GLY A 244 -3.77 7.75 9.07
C GLY A 244 -4.32 7.77 10.49
N ASN A 245 -3.71 8.58 11.36
CA ASN A 245 -4.11 8.67 12.77
C ASN A 245 -5.57 9.11 12.96
N ALA A 246 -6.04 10.06 12.15
CA ALA A 246 -7.35 10.70 12.30
C ALA A 246 -8.30 10.48 11.12
N SER A 247 -7.79 9.97 10.01
CA SER A 247 -8.58 9.79 8.80
C SER A 247 -8.12 8.57 8.00
N VAL A 248 -9.07 7.95 7.30
CA VAL A 248 -8.79 7.01 6.23
C VAL A 248 -9.11 7.69 4.90
N VAL A 249 -8.14 7.72 3.99
CA VAL A 249 -8.29 8.38 2.68
C VAL A 249 -8.34 7.32 1.60
N MET A 250 -9.48 7.19 0.93
CA MET A 250 -9.73 6.19 -0.10
C MET A 250 -9.67 6.84 -1.49
N PRO A 251 -8.93 6.24 -2.44
CA PRO A 251 -9.02 6.63 -3.84
C PRO A 251 -10.37 6.19 -4.43
N HIS A 252 -10.95 7.02 -5.31
CA HIS A 252 -12.05 6.62 -6.16
C HIS A 252 -11.81 7.12 -7.59
N TYR A 253 -12.55 6.56 -8.53
CA TYR A 253 -12.30 6.74 -9.96
C TYR A 253 -13.55 7.26 -10.70
N GLY A 254 -14.49 7.87 -9.94
CA GLY A 254 -15.73 8.39 -10.50
C GLY A 254 -16.79 7.32 -10.81
N THR A 255 -16.58 6.09 -10.38
CA THR A 255 -17.50 4.96 -10.61
C THR A 255 -18.68 4.98 -9.63
N ALA A 256 -19.77 4.34 -10.01
CA ALA A 256 -20.99 4.30 -9.18
C ALA A 256 -20.84 3.53 -7.86
N SER A 257 -19.83 2.66 -7.76
CA SER A 257 -19.51 1.89 -6.55
C SER A 257 -18.86 2.71 -5.42
N ALA A 258 -18.29 3.90 -5.74
CA ALA A 258 -17.46 4.67 -4.81
C ALA A 258 -18.17 5.01 -3.49
N ASP A 259 -19.42 5.46 -3.54
CA ASP A 259 -20.19 5.79 -2.32
C ASP A 259 -20.46 4.58 -1.43
N ALA A 260 -20.67 3.40 -2.03
CA ALA A 260 -20.86 2.16 -1.29
C ALA A 260 -19.55 1.70 -0.63
N ALA A 261 -18.42 1.84 -1.33
CA ALA A 261 -17.10 1.55 -0.79
C ALA A 261 -16.75 2.48 0.40
N LEU A 262 -17.03 3.79 0.28
CA LEU A 262 -16.85 4.75 1.37
C LEU A 262 -17.71 4.42 2.60
N ARG A 263 -18.96 3.98 2.42
CA ARG A 263 -19.80 3.53 3.54
C ARG A 263 -19.25 2.27 4.21
N GLY A 264 -18.73 1.32 3.42
CA GLY A 264 -18.08 0.12 3.95
C GLY A 264 -16.85 0.45 4.80
N LEU A 265 -16.00 1.36 4.32
CA LEU A 265 -14.87 1.88 5.09
C LEU A 265 -15.33 2.60 6.36
N ALA A 266 -16.37 3.42 6.30
CA ALA A 266 -16.89 4.12 7.48
C ALA A 266 -17.39 3.14 8.56
N ALA A 267 -17.99 2.03 8.16
CA ALA A 267 -18.40 0.98 9.09
C ALA A 267 -17.19 0.25 9.71
N ALA A 268 -16.12 0.04 8.93
CA ALA A 268 -14.90 -0.61 9.39
C ALA A 268 -14.03 0.29 10.30
N PHE A 269 -14.07 1.60 10.11
CA PHE A 269 -13.27 2.60 10.82
C PHE A 269 -14.16 3.65 11.54
N PRO A 270 -14.95 3.27 12.54
CA PRO A 270 -15.97 4.15 13.14
C PRO A 270 -15.39 5.38 13.88
N HIS A 271 -14.09 5.36 14.19
CA HIS A 271 -13.40 6.45 14.89
C HIS A 271 -12.57 7.35 13.96
N HIS A 272 -12.51 7.02 12.67
CA HIS A 272 -11.76 7.79 11.68
C HIS A 272 -12.71 8.62 10.82
N ARG A 273 -12.23 9.76 10.37
CA ARG A 273 -12.88 10.49 9.29
C ARG A 273 -12.57 9.81 7.96
N ILE A 274 -13.59 9.35 7.24
CA ILE A 274 -13.45 8.76 5.93
C ILE A 274 -13.50 9.86 4.86
N VAL A 275 -12.51 9.86 3.97
CA VAL A 275 -12.39 10.87 2.90
C VAL A 275 -12.16 10.16 1.57
N GLY A 276 -13.12 10.27 0.66
CA GLY A 276 -12.96 9.83 -0.73
C GLY A 276 -12.33 10.95 -1.57
N ILE A 277 -11.33 10.62 -2.36
CA ILE A 277 -10.68 11.58 -3.28
C ILE A 277 -10.50 10.91 -4.64
N GLN A 278 -10.85 11.64 -5.70
CA GLN A 278 -10.65 11.15 -7.06
C GLN A 278 -9.15 10.99 -7.35
N SER A 279 -8.76 9.81 -7.84
CA SER A 279 -7.37 9.42 -8.05
C SER A 279 -7.06 9.00 -9.49
N THR A 280 -7.93 9.31 -10.44
CA THR A 280 -7.77 8.90 -11.84
C THR A 280 -6.43 9.35 -12.42
N ALA A 281 -5.99 10.59 -12.13
CA ALA A 281 -4.70 11.11 -12.63
C ALA A 281 -3.47 10.40 -12.05
N ILE A 282 -3.56 9.80 -10.86
CA ILE A 282 -2.47 9.01 -10.28
C ILE A 282 -2.51 7.59 -10.85
N LEU A 283 -3.70 7.06 -11.06
CA LEU A 283 -3.92 5.70 -11.56
C LEU A 283 -3.30 5.47 -12.95
N THR A 284 -3.20 6.51 -13.79
CA THR A 284 -2.51 6.41 -15.10
C THR A 284 -1.05 5.93 -14.98
N GLY A 285 -0.42 6.09 -13.81
CA GLY A 285 0.90 5.53 -13.49
C GLY A 285 0.87 4.13 -12.87
N GLY A 286 -0.31 3.51 -12.71
CA GLY A 286 -0.46 2.12 -12.25
C GLY A 286 -0.75 1.93 -10.77
N GLY A 287 -0.86 2.99 -9.96
CA GLY A 287 -1.11 2.89 -8.51
C GLY A 287 -1.99 4.01 -7.96
N SER A 288 -2.06 4.15 -6.62
CA SER A 288 -2.82 5.21 -5.99
C SER A 288 -2.21 5.66 -4.64
N PHE A 289 -3.03 6.06 -3.67
CA PHE A 289 -2.60 6.75 -2.45
C PHE A 289 -1.70 5.93 -1.54
N HIS A 290 -1.92 4.63 -1.39
CA HIS A 290 -1.03 3.77 -0.62
C HIS A 290 0.33 3.64 -1.30
N CYS A 291 0.35 3.43 -2.61
CA CYS A 291 1.58 3.27 -3.39
C CYS A 291 2.51 4.50 -3.34
N ILE A 292 1.95 5.72 -3.23
CA ILE A 292 2.75 6.95 -3.15
C ILE A 292 3.15 7.36 -1.73
N THR A 293 2.88 6.52 -0.73
CA THR A 293 3.12 6.85 0.69
C THR A 293 3.86 5.74 1.42
N GLN A 294 4.57 6.13 2.47
CA GLN A 294 5.14 5.21 3.45
C GLN A 294 4.88 5.74 4.86
N GLN A 295 4.51 4.88 5.78
CA GLN A 295 4.27 5.25 7.17
C GLN A 295 5.48 4.93 8.06
N GLU A 296 5.76 5.85 8.97
CA GLU A 296 6.68 5.64 10.07
C GLU A 296 5.89 5.60 11.38
N PRO A 297 5.87 4.46 12.10
CA PRO A 297 5.16 4.36 13.38
C PRO A 297 5.87 5.16 14.46
N ALA A 298 5.09 5.94 15.26
CA ALA A 298 5.59 6.77 16.36
C ALA A 298 6.17 5.95 17.52
#